data_6376116ab59e75c0ed28e88024ff775b
#
_entry.id   6376116ab59e75c0ed28e88024ff775b
#
_cell.length_a   1.000
_cell.length_b   1.000
_cell.length_c   1.000
_cell.angle_alpha   90.00
_cell.angle_beta   90.00
_cell.angle_gamma   90.00
#
_symmetry.space_group_name_H-M   'P 1'
#
loop_
_entity.id
_entity.type
_entity.pdbx_description
1 polymer ?
#
loop_
_entity_poly.entity_id
_entity_poly.type
_entity_poly.pdbx_seq_one_letter_code
_entity_poly.pdbx_strand_id
1 'polypeptide(L)'
;VEPLEIKGYLDFDKLDKIIYNLLSNAIKYTPEYKCIKVNVYLINKEGNKVLVIKIKDEGIGISPKEINYIFTRFYSSKKRVGIESNGIGLSLTKELVNLHHGTITVDSELGKGTCFTVELPIDRMGYKHDEIVDEMEGVTMDITECAIVAEDDVSSDGATDKSTLLLIDDNAELLYIMKEMFKEKYSVWTAADGQQAWDKLSNHEVDMIICDVMLPDINGWELCTRIKSDLRFNHIPVIILTAKNGIDDRIASYDAGADGYIAKPFEMKVLFARVDNLIRSFKMRQAAFRKEEDVNLETLAYPSANKLFLQSIIASIEQHLEESEFDLERLSGEMNMSKSTLYRKIKAMTGLTPLDFVRNIKMKRACMMLLARTQTISEVAYAVGFSNPKYFTKCFKEEFGMTPTEYQQSHIKV
;
A
#
# COMPACT_ATOMS: atom_id res chain seq x y z
N VAL A 1 4.10 -6.36 28.96
CA VAL A 1 3.47 -5.13 28.43
C VAL A 1 3.02 -4.31 29.62
N GLU A 2 3.50 -3.09 29.74
CA GLU A 2 3.01 -2.11 30.73
C GLU A 2 2.83 -0.78 29.97
N PRO A 3 1.66 -0.14 30.02
CA PRO A 3 0.39 -0.57 30.64
C PRO A 3 -0.33 -1.66 29.85
N LEU A 4 -1.34 -2.30 30.46
CA LEU A 4 -2.15 -3.36 29.86
C LEU A 4 -2.94 -2.91 28.61
N GLU A 5 -3.20 -1.62 28.50
CA GLU A 5 -3.92 -0.99 27.38
C GLU A 5 -3.16 0.27 26.93
N ILE A 6 -2.89 0.38 25.63
CA ILE A 6 -2.25 1.52 24.99
C ILE A 6 -3.21 2.09 23.96
N LYS A 7 -3.62 3.35 24.14
CA LYS A 7 -4.48 4.07 23.19
C LYS A 7 -3.64 5.13 22.46
N GLY A 8 -3.80 5.21 21.15
CA GLY A 8 -3.10 6.19 20.33
C GLY A 8 -3.46 6.09 18.85
N TYR A 9 -2.94 6.99 18.07
CA TYR A 9 -3.15 7.07 16.63
C TYR A 9 -2.05 6.26 15.92
N LEU A 10 -2.41 5.13 15.34
CA LEU A 10 -1.50 4.26 14.58
C LEU A 10 -2.29 3.53 13.49
N ASP A 11 -1.67 3.31 12.34
CA ASP A 11 -2.18 2.38 11.34
C ASP A 11 -1.86 0.95 11.77
N PHE A 12 -2.90 0.23 12.21
CA PHE A 12 -2.76 -1.12 12.76
C PHE A 12 -2.16 -2.10 11.75
N ASP A 13 -2.54 -2.02 10.47
CA ASP A 13 -2.04 -2.92 9.42
C ASP A 13 -0.54 -2.74 9.17
N LYS A 14 -0.06 -1.51 9.26
CA LYS A 14 1.36 -1.21 9.12
C LYS A 14 2.13 -1.59 10.37
N LEU A 15 1.55 -1.36 11.56
CA LEU A 15 2.14 -1.77 12.83
C LEU A 15 2.29 -3.30 12.90
N ASP A 16 1.26 -4.05 12.50
CA ASP A 16 1.32 -5.52 12.43
C ASP A 16 2.47 -6.00 11.53
N LYS A 17 2.62 -5.41 10.34
CA LYS A 17 3.73 -5.71 9.42
C LYS A 17 5.11 -5.40 10.02
N ILE A 18 5.26 -4.29 10.76
CA ILE A 18 6.50 -3.92 11.44
C ILE A 18 6.87 -4.99 12.48
N ILE A 19 5.93 -5.28 13.40
CA ILE A 19 6.15 -6.25 14.49
C ILE A 19 6.46 -7.62 13.91
N TYR A 20 5.68 -8.03 12.93
CA TYR A 20 5.83 -9.30 12.27
C TYR A 20 7.20 -9.49 11.63
N ASN A 21 7.66 -8.56 10.80
CA ASN A 21 8.98 -8.64 10.15
C ASN A 21 10.12 -8.76 11.17
N LEU A 22 10.04 -8.01 12.27
CA LEU A 22 11.07 -8.04 13.30
C LEU A 22 11.04 -9.36 14.10
N LEU A 23 9.85 -9.86 14.45
CA LEU A 23 9.69 -11.15 15.14
C LEU A 23 10.11 -12.33 14.26
N SER A 24 9.71 -12.32 12.99
CA SER A 24 10.13 -13.34 12.02
C SER A 24 11.65 -13.41 11.90
N ASN A 25 12.32 -12.26 11.80
CA ASN A 25 13.78 -12.22 11.80
C ASN A 25 14.37 -12.75 13.11
N ALA A 26 13.83 -12.35 14.25
CA ALA A 26 14.29 -12.84 15.54
C ALA A 26 14.18 -14.37 15.64
N ILE A 27 13.05 -14.97 15.24
CA ILE A 27 12.83 -16.42 15.24
C ILE A 27 13.77 -17.11 14.26
N LYS A 28 13.90 -16.57 13.04
CA LYS A 28 14.72 -17.15 11.97
C LYS A 28 16.22 -17.22 12.30
N TYR A 29 16.71 -16.27 13.07
CA TYR A 29 18.13 -16.13 13.36
C TYR A 29 18.52 -16.53 14.79
N THR A 30 17.56 -16.97 15.60
CA THR A 30 17.79 -17.47 16.96
C THR A 30 17.81 -19.00 16.97
N PRO A 31 18.90 -19.63 17.42
CA PRO A 31 18.96 -21.08 17.57
C PRO A 31 17.92 -21.63 18.55
N GLU A 32 17.60 -22.92 18.41
CA GLU A 32 16.73 -23.62 19.38
C GLU A 32 17.28 -23.45 20.84
N TYR A 33 16.36 -23.38 21.78
CA TYR A 33 16.64 -23.19 23.23
C TYR A 33 17.22 -21.83 23.62
N LYS A 34 17.21 -20.84 22.72
CA LYS A 34 17.55 -19.45 23.01
C LYS A 34 16.32 -18.57 23.17
N CYS A 35 16.48 -17.43 23.87
CA CYS A 35 15.36 -16.56 24.20
C CYS A 35 15.18 -15.42 23.19
N ILE A 36 13.90 -15.10 22.93
CA ILE A 36 13.48 -13.87 22.29
C ILE A 36 12.64 -13.10 23.30
N LYS A 37 13.00 -11.83 23.56
CA LYS A 37 12.27 -10.96 24.50
C LYS A 37 11.63 -9.80 23.76
N VAL A 38 10.32 -9.62 23.98
CA VAL A 38 9.56 -8.49 23.44
C VAL A 38 9.13 -7.59 24.57
N ASN A 39 9.52 -6.34 24.53
CA ASN A 39 9.10 -5.32 25.48
C ASN A 39 8.35 -4.21 24.73
N VAL A 40 7.16 -3.87 25.22
CA VAL A 40 6.33 -2.79 24.70
C VAL A 40 5.96 -1.87 25.86
N TYR A 41 6.28 -0.59 25.71
CA TYR A 41 6.02 0.41 26.74
C TYR A 41 5.89 1.81 26.16
N LEU A 42 5.37 2.74 26.94
CA LEU A 42 5.25 4.15 26.57
C LEU A 42 6.34 4.98 27.22
N ILE A 43 6.85 5.95 26.47
CA ILE A 43 7.68 7.03 27.00
C ILE A 43 7.09 8.38 26.60
N ASN A 44 7.40 9.42 27.39
CA ASN A 44 7.13 10.80 27.03
C ASN A 44 8.41 11.42 26.48
N LYS A 45 8.37 11.90 25.24
CA LYS A 45 9.49 12.56 24.56
C LYS A 45 9.03 13.93 24.10
N GLU A 46 9.60 14.98 24.69
CA GLU A 46 9.26 16.37 24.36
C GLU A 46 7.75 16.71 24.43
N GLY A 47 7.05 16.07 25.39
CA GLY A 47 5.62 16.28 25.59
C GLY A 47 4.70 15.36 24.78
N ASN A 48 5.24 14.54 23.86
CA ASN A 48 4.49 13.58 23.07
C ASN A 48 4.65 12.15 23.60
N LYS A 49 3.57 11.39 23.57
CA LYS A 49 3.63 9.95 23.90
C LYS A 49 4.20 9.18 22.71
N VAL A 50 5.18 8.37 23.01
CA VAL A 50 5.86 7.51 22.02
C VAL A 50 5.74 6.07 22.48
N LEU A 51 5.23 5.21 21.59
CA LEU A 51 5.21 3.77 21.76
C LEU A 51 6.60 3.23 21.43
N VAL A 52 7.20 2.51 22.38
CA VAL A 52 8.48 1.85 22.19
C VAL A 52 8.28 0.35 22.14
N ILE A 53 8.75 -0.27 21.05
CA ILE A 53 8.73 -1.72 20.86
C ILE A 53 10.18 -2.18 20.75
N LYS A 54 10.62 -3.03 21.69
CA LYS A 54 11.94 -3.66 21.68
C LYS A 54 11.83 -5.15 21.47
N ILE A 55 12.49 -5.65 20.43
CA ILE A 55 12.59 -7.08 20.13
C ILE A 55 14.06 -7.44 20.23
N LYS A 56 14.41 -8.21 21.28
CA LYS A 56 15.77 -8.67 21.54
C LYS A 56 15.83 -10.18 21.38
N ASP A 57 16.71 -10.64 20.53
CA ASP A 57 17.03 -12.06 20.34
C ASP A 57 18.43 -12.41 20.88
N GLU A 58 18.64 -13.68 21.19
CA GLU A 58 19.94 -14.27 21.53
C GLU A 58 20.48 -15.08 20.34
N GLY A 59 20.29 -14.54 19.13
CA GLY A 59 20.67 -15.16 17.89
C GLY A 59 22.14 -14.94 17.53
N ILE A 60 22.44 -15.17 16.28
CA ILE A 60 23.80 -15.09 15.74
C ILE A 60 24.39 -13.68 15.66
N GLY A 61 23.54 -12.65 15.84
CA GLY A 61 23.94 -11.25 15.72
C GLY A 61 24.32 -10.82 14.30
N ILE A 62 24.60 -9.53 14.16
CA ILE A 62 24.95 -8.85 12.90
C ILE A 62 26.33 -8.25 13.05
N SER A 63 27.17 -8.39 12.03
CA SER A 63 28.50 -7.78 12.09
C SER A 63 28.43 -6.26 11.98
N PRO A 64 29.36 -5.50 12.59
CA PRO A 64 29.38 -4.03 12.50
C PRO A 64 29.47 -3.50 11.06
N LYS A 65 30.02 -4.28 10.14
CA LYS A 65 30.11 -3.92 8.71
C LYS A 65 28.76 -4.04 8.01
N GLU A 66 27.91 -4.94 8.45
CA GLU A 66 26.61 -5.23 7.84
C GLU A 66 25.49 -4.33 8.41
N ILE A 67 25.61 -3.85 9.64
CA ILE A 67 24.58 -3.03 10.33
C ILE A 67 24.14 -1.85 9.46
N ASN A 68 25.05 -1.18 8.77
CA ASN A 68 24.73 -0.03 7.93
C ASN A 68 23.94 -0.39 6.66
N TYR A 69 23.91 -1.66 6.28
CA TYR A 69 23.30 -2.11 5.03
C TYR A 69 22.02 -2.95 5.23
N ILE A 70 21.71 -3.39 6.46
CA ILE A 70 20.57 -4.27 6.71
C ILE A 70 19.22 -3.67 6.33
N PHE A 71 19.09 -2.34 6.28
CA PHE A 71 17.89 -1.63 5.83
C PHE A 71 17.93 -1.28 4.34
N THR A 72 18.97 -1.68 3.61
CA THR A 72 19.05 -1.50 2.15
C THR A 72 18.24 -2.59 1.46
N ARG A 73 17.47 -2.22 0.44
CA ARG A 73 16.64 -3.18 -0.33
C ARG A 73 17.53 -4.23 -0.99
N PHE A 74 17.03 -5.47 -0.99
CA PHE A 74 17.71 -6.64 -1.55
C PHE A 74 19.06 -6.98 -0.89
N TYR A 75 19.35 -6.39 0.26
CA TYR A 75 20.53 -6.77 1.02
C TYR A 75 20.25 -8.08 1.77
N SER A 76 20.98 -9.09 1.42
CA SER A 76 21.04 -10.38 2.10
C SER A 76 22.48 -10.75 2.36
N SER A 77 22.82 -11.15 3.58
CA SER A 77 24.19 -11.60 3.90
C SER A 77 24.48 -12.92 3.18
N LYS A 78 25.37 -12.88 2.19
CA LYS A 78 25.71 -14.02 1.30
C LYS A 78 26.34 -15.24 2.00
N LYS A 79 26.58 -15.19 3.31
CA LYS A 79 27.32 -16.21 4.04
C LYS A 79 26.48 -17.33 4.67
N ARG A 80 25.17 -17.40 4.40
CA ARG A 80 24.30 -18.35 5.13
C ARG A 80 23.64 -19.34 4.17
N VAL A 81 24.24 -20.51 4.11
CA VAL A 81 23.71 -21.68 3.39
C VAL A 81 22.42 -22.13 4.09
N GLY A 82 21.31 -22.17 3.36
CA GLY A 82 20.04 -22.78 3.80
C GLY A 82 18.96 -21.83 4.32
N ILE A 83 19.16 -20.50 4.34
CA ILE A 83 18.13 -19.53 4.76
C ILE A 83 17.91 -18.52 3.62
N GLU A 84 16.94 -18.79 2.77
CA GLU A 84 16.52 -17.84 1.74
C GLU A 84 15.85 -16.64 2.37
N SER A 85 16.36 -15.43 2.10
CA SER A 85 15.71 -14.17 2.46
C SER A 85 15.80 -13.21 1.28
N ASN A 86 14.67 -12.67 0.88
CA ASN A 86 14.56 -11.76 -0.27
C ASN A 86 15.14 -10.36 -0.01
N GLY A 87 15.69 -10.09 1.20
CA GLY A 87 16.31 -8.83 1.58
C GLY A 87 15.35 -7.60 1.56
N ILE A 88 14.04 -7.83 1.61
CA ILE A 88 13.01 -6.78 1.50
C ILE A 88 12.42 -6.42 2.88
N GLY A 89 12.35 -7.36 3.82
CA GLY A 89 11.61 -7.19 5.08
C GLY A 89 12.07 -5.99 5.91
N LEU A 90 13.38 -5.86 6.20
CA LEU A 90 13.89 -4.76 7.03
C LEU A 90 13.82 -3.41 6.34
N SER A 91 14.03 -3.34 5.03
CA SER A 91 13.85 -2.09 4.27
C SER A 91 12.39 -1.64 4.29
N LEU A 92 11.44 -2.55 4.13
CA LEU A 92 10.01 -2.27 4.26
C LEU A 92 9.65 -1.82 5.69
N THR A 93 10.20 -2.51 6.71
CA THR A 93 9.99 -2.12 8.11
C THR A 93 10.43 -0.68 8.35
N LYS A 94 11.60 -0.28 7.85
CA LYS A 94 12.10 1.10 7.98
C LYS A 94 11.17 2.10 7.28
N GLU A 95 10.67 1.78 6.09
CA GLU A 95 9.72 2.64 5.37
C GLU A 95 8.40 2.79 6.14
N LEU A 96 7.85 1.70 6.67
CA LEU A 96 6.63 1.73 7.46
C LEU A 96 6.78 2.52 8.76
N VAL A 97 7.94 2.40 9.43
CA VAL A 97 8.26 3.20 10.62
C VAL A 97 8.37 4.68 10.26
N ASN A 98 9.03 5.02 9.16
CA ASN A 98 9.15 6.41 8.69
C ASN A 98 7.78 7.01 8.35
N LEU A 99 6.85 6.23 7.77
CA LEU A 99 5.48 6.66 7.49
C LEU A 99 4.68 7.02 8.75
N HIS A 100 5.06 6.45 9.90
CA HIS A 100 4.51 6.82 11.21
C HIS A 100 5.33 7.92 11.90
N HIS A 101 6.19 8.63 11.18
CA HIS A 101 7.11 9.63 11.75
C HIS A 101 7.97 9.07 12.90
N GLY A 102 8.15 7.75 12.92
CA GLY A 102 8.89 7.02 13.92
C GLY A 102 10.37 6.83 13.59
N THR A 103 11.06 6.13 14.47
CA THR A 103 12.45 5.74 14.29
C THR A 103 12.66 4.26 14.56
N ILE A 104 13.56 3.63 13.80
CA ILE A 104 14.01 2.26 14.07
C ILE A 104 15.52 2.26 14.23
N THR A 105 15.98 1.64 15.31
CA THR A 105 17.42 1.45 15.61
C THR A 105 17.72 -0.01 15.84
N VAL A 106 18.98 -0.38 15.63
CA VAL A 106 19.48 -1.74 15.84
C VAL A 106 20.76 -1.69 16.66
N ASP A 107 20.82 -2.54 17.67
CA ASP A 107 22.02 -2.83 18.45
C ASP A 107 22.29 -4.33 18.36
N SER A 108 23.49 -4.70 17.88
CA SER A 108 23.79 -6.11 17.60
C SER A 108 25.28 -6.38 17.75
N GLU A 109 25.58 -7.52 18.34
CA GLU A 109 26.94 -8.04 18.47
C GLU A 109 26.99 -9.48 17.96
N LEU A 110 27.96 -9.76 17.08
CA LEU A 110 28.10 -11.08 16.47
C LEU A 110 28.28 -12.16 17.56
N GLY A 111 27.42 -13.18 17.52
CA GLY A 111 27.41 -14.28 18.50
C GLY A 111 26.64 -13.98 19.80
N LYS A 112 26.15 -12.75 20.01
CA LYS A 112 25.40 -12.37 21.22
C LYS A 112 23.93 -12.06 20.96
N GLY A 113 23.56 -11.84 19.69
CA GLY A 113 22.17 -11.55 19.29
C GLY A 113 21.97 -10.11 18.81
N THR A 114 20.69 -9.78 18.56
CA THR A 114 20.28 -8.49 18.01
C THR A 114 19.13 -7.90 18.85
N CYS A 115 19.11 -6.58 18.98
CA CYS A 115 18.04 -5.82 19.58
C CYS A 115 17.55 -4.75 18.58
N PHE A 116 16.36 -4.92 18.05
CA PHE A 116 15.67 -3.88 17.31
C PHE A 116 14.83 -3.04 18.25
N THR A 117 14.90 -1.72 18.13
CA THR A 117 14.06 -0.77 18.87
C THR A 117 13.31 0.09 17.87
N VAL A 118 11.98 0.07 17.95
CA VAL A 118 11.08 0.89 17.15
C VAL A 118 10.41 1.89 18.08
N GLU A 119 10.43 3.17 17.73
CA GLU A 119 9.75 4.25 18.44
C GLU A 119 8.72 4.87 17.49
N LEU A 120 7.45 4.90 17.88
CA LEU A 120 6.35 5.45 17.09
C LEU A 120 5.62 6.52 17.91
N PRO A 121 5.46 7.76 17.42
CA PRO A 121 4.57 8.72 18.05
C PRO A 121 3.13 8.19 17.99
N ILE A 122 2.37 8.33 19.09
CA ILE A 122 0.99 7.86 19.16
C ILE A 122 0.00 8.97 19.51
N ASP A 123 0.48 10.17 19.78
CA ASP A 123 -0.37 11.33 20.04
C ASP A 123 -0.78 12.00 18.71
N ARG A 124 -1.96 12.61 18.71
CA ARG A 124 -2.50 13.36 17.57
C ARG A 124 -1.53 14.42 17.04
N MET A 125 -0.74 15.04 17.92
CA MET A 125 0.24 16.06 17.55
C MET A 125 1.44 15.51 16.76
N GLY A 126 1.65 14.21 16.74
CA GLY A 126 2.69 13.54 15.94
C GLY A 126 2.35 13.39 14.46
N TYR A 127 1.11 13.70 14.07
CA TYR A 127 0.58 13.51 12.71
C TYR A 127 -0.05 14.79 12.17
N LYS A 128 -0.03 14.98 10.86
CA LYS A 128 -0.74 16.08 10.21
C LYS A 128 -2.25 15.83 10.20
N HIS A 129 -3.02 16.90 10.05
CA HIS A 129 -4.49 16.80 10.10
C HIS A 129 -5.09 15.91 8.99
N ASP A 130 -4.43 15.82 7.85
CA ASP A 130 -4.78 14.98 6.70
C ASP A 130 -4.33 13.51 6.82
N GLU A 131 -3.46 13.20 7.79
CA GLU A 131 -3.01 11.85 8.12
C GLU A 131 -3.91 11.16 9.15
N ILE A 132 -4.78 11.92 9.82
CA ILE A 132 -5.67 11.44 10.88
C ILE A 132 -7.08 11.27 10.31
N VAL A 133 -7.63 10.08 10.42
CA VAL A 133 -9.06 9.84 10.21
C VAL A 133 -9.74 10.07 11.57
N ASP A 134 -10.45 11.21 11.71
CA ASP A 134 -11.28 11.47 12.87
C ASP A 134 -12.45 10.47 12.88
N GLU A 135 -12.59 9.74 13.98
CA GLU A 135 -13.64 8.77 14.28
C GLU A 135 -13.64 7.46 13.46
N MET A 136 -12.70 6.60 13.79
CA MET A 136 -13.06 5.20 14.00
C MET A 136 -13.11 4.96 15.50
N GLU A 137 -14.28 4.63 16.05
CA GLU A 137 -14.39 4.04 17.38
C GLU A 137 -13.32 2.96 17.50
N GLY A 138 -12.50 3.07 18.54
CA GLY A 138 -11.29 2.29 18.70
C GLY A 138 -11.57 0.82 18.44
N VAL A 139 -10.78 0.21 17.55
CA VAL A 139 -10.66 -1.24 17.47
C VAL A 139 -9.99 -1.67 18.78
N THR A 140 -10.78 -1.78 19.85
CA THR A 140 -10.43 -2.57 21.00
C THR A 140 -10.46 -4.02 20.54
N MET A 141 -9.31 -4.69 20.59
CA MET A 141 -9.27 -6.14 20.56
C MET A 141 -9.86 -6.68 21.87
N ASP A 142 -11.15 -6.46 22.08
CA ASP A 142 -11.95 -7.31 22.94
C ASP A 142 -12.56 -8.38 22.06
N ILE A 143 -12.21 -9.63 22.36
CA ILE A 143 -12.70 -10.85 21.71
C ILE A 143 -14.20 -11.06 21.98
N THR A 144 -14.90 -10.08 22.52
CA THR A 144 -16.32 -10.14 22.82
C THR A 144 -17.01 -8.83 22.42
N GLU A 145 -17.96 -8.96 21.50
CA GLU A 145 -19.00 -7.99 21.10
C GLU A 145 -18.62 -6.92 20.06
N CYS A 146 -18.83 -7.26 18.77
CA CYS A 146 -19.12 -6.29 17.73
C CYS A 146 -20.58 -5.86 17.77
N ALA A 147 -20.85 -4.68 18.32
CA ALA A 147 -22.14 -4.02 18.15
C ALA A 147 -22.23 -3.31 16.81
N ILE A 148 -23.36 -3.45 16.18
CA ILE A 148 -23.77 -2.86 14.91
C ILE A 148 -23.95 -1.36 15.10
N VAL A 149 -23.30 -0.53 14.31
CA VAL A 149 -23.66 0.88 14.15
C VAL A 149 -24.15 1.11 12.73
N ALA A 150 -25.34 1.68 12.68
CA ALA A 150 -26.15 1.95 11.52
C ALA A 150 -25.56 3.05 10.61
N GLU A 151 -26.03 3.00 9.39
CA GLU A 151 -25.80 3.91 8.29
C GLU A 151 -26.05 5.38 8.65
N ASP A 152 -25.16 6.25 8.18
CA ASP A 152 -25.54 7.63 7.87
C ASP A 152 -25.14 7.97 6.44
N ASP A 153 -26.14 8.47 5.74
CA ASP A 153 -26.22 8.79 4.34
C ASP A 153 -25.11 9.73 3.85
N VAL A 154 -24.32 9.27 2.90
CA VAL A 154 -23.70 10.14 1.92
C VAL A 154 -24.40 9.92 0.59
N SER A 155 -25.27 10.85 0.27
CA SER A 155 -25.91 10.97 -1.05
C SER A 155 -24.86 11.01 -2.15
N SER A 156 -24.81 9.98 -2.98
CA SER A 156 -24.06 9.95 -4.23
C SER A 156 -25.02 9.86 -5.40
N ASP A 157 -25.11 10.94 -6.13
CA ASP A 157 -25.59 10.93 -7.51
C ASP A 157 -24.53 10.29 -8.43
N GLY A 158 -24.95 9.35 -9.26
CA GLY A 158 -24.16 8.78 -10.35
C GLY A 158 -23.83 7.30 -10.17
N ALA A 159 -24.09 6.50 -11.19
CA ALA A 159 -23.94 5.06 -11.31
C ALA A 159 -22.78 4.49 -10.47
N THR A 160 -23.11 3.74 -9.44
CA THR A 160 -22.15 3.14 -8.51
C THR A 160 -21.38 2.04 -9.22
N ASP A 161 -20.15 2.37 -9.64
CA ASP A 161 -19.17 1.40 -10.10
C ASP A 161 -18.72 0.61 -8.85
N LYS A 162 -19.42 -0.51 -8.56
CA LYS A 162 -19.12 -1.37 -7.42
C LYS A 162 -17.73 -1.97 -7.62
N SER A 163 -16.86 -1.87 -6.62
CA SER A 163 -15.58 -2.58 -6.64
C SER A 163 -15.79 -4.08 -6.81
N THR A 164 -14.91 -4.72 -7.56
CA THR A 164 -15.01 -6.13 -7.95
C THR A 164 -14.10 -7.01 -7.11
N LEU A 165 -14.68 -7.99 -6.43
CA LEU A 165 -13.96 -9.01 -5.66
C LEU A 165 -13.83 -10.30 -6.46
N LEU A 166 -12.69 -10.97 -6.38
CA LEU A 166 -12.49 -12.34 -6.83
C LEU A 166 -12.29 -13.24 -5.60
N LEU A 167 -13.22 -14.15 -5.36
CA LEU A 167 -13.17 -15.14 -4.29
C LEU A 167 -12.66 -16.47 -4.86
N ILE A 168 -11.63 -17.05 -4.26
CA ILE A 168 -10.98 -18.28 -4.72
C ILE A 168 -10.94 -19.26 -3.56
N ASP A 169 -11.73 -20.35 -3.64
CA ASP A 169 -11.80 -21.41 -2.63
C ASP A 169 -12.41 -22.64 -3.30
N ASP A 170 -11.94 -23.84 -2.99
CA ASP A 170 -12.48 -25.09 -3.55
C ASP A 170 -13.80 -25.50 -2.88
N ASN A 171 -14.12 -24.91 -1.73
CA ASN A 171 -15.37 -25.14 -1.00
C ASN A 171 -16.51 -24.29 -1.58
N ALA A 172 -17.37 -24.94 -2.37
CA ALA A 172 -18.50 -24.28 -3.03
C ALA A 172 -19.51 -23.65 -2.03
N GLU A 173 -19.69 -24.24 -0.84
CA GLU A 173 -20.59 -23.70 0.20
C GLU A 173 -20.02 -22.41 0.77
N LEU A 174 -18.72 -22.37 1.08
CA LEU A 174 -18.04 -21.16 1.56
C LEU A 174 -18.04 -20.06 0.51
N LEU A 175 -17.76 -20.38 -0.76
CA LEU A 175 -17.86 -19.45 -1.87
C LEU A 175 -19.28 -18.86 -1.98
N TYR A 176 -20.32 -19.68 -1.83
CA TYR A 176 -21.70 -19.23 -1.89
C TYR A 176 -22.01 -18.25 -0.75
N ILE A 177 -21.63 -18.59 0.50
CA ILE A 177 -21.86 -17.75 1.68
C ILE A 177 -21.12 -16.42 1.54
N MET A 178 -19.83 -16.45 1.17
CA MET A 178 -19.03 -15.23 0.96
C MET A 178 -19.66 -14.37 -0.16
N LYS A 179 -20.04 -14.99 -1.29
CA LYS A 179 -20.67 -14.27 -2.39
C LYS A 179 -21.96 -13.58 -1.96
N GLU A 180 -22.84 -14.27 -1.23
CA GLU A 180 -24.10 -13.71 -0.74
C GLU A 180 -23.86 -12.51 0.18
N MET A 181 -22.83 -12.59 1.04
CA MET A 181 -22.51 -11.51 1.95
C MET A 181 -21.92 -10.27 1.24
N PHE A 182 -21.07 -10.48 0.24
CA PHE A 182 -20.41 -9.37 -0.44
C PHE A 182 -21.23 -8.74 -1.56
N LYS A 183 -22.20 -9.44 -2.17
CA LYS A 183 -22.95 -8.99 -3.36
C LYS A 183 -23.72 -7.67 -3.19
N GLU A 184 -24.09 -7.32 -1.96
CA GLU A 184 -24.82 -6.07 -1.69
C GLU A 184 -23.92 -4.86 -1.97
N LYS A 185 -22.65 -4.93 -1.56
CA LYS A 185 -21.68 -3.83 -1.65
C LYS A 185 -20.73 -3.94 -2.82
N TYR A 186 -20.43 -5.14 -3.29
CA TYR A 186 -19.37 -5.45 -4.28
C TYR A 186 -19.94 -6.26 -5.45
N SER A 187 -19.27 -6.15 -6.61
CA SER A 187 -19.40 -7.15 -7.68
C SER A 187 -18.52 -8.35 -7.31
N VAL A 188 -19.05 -9.58 -7.42
CA VAL A 188 -18.34 -10.76 -6.93
C VAL A 188 -18.18 -11.81 -8.02
N TRP A 189 -16.93 -12.13 -8.35
CA TRP A 189 -16.53 -13.29 -9.12
C TRP A 189 -16.04 -14.40 -8.19
N THR A 190 -16.28 -15.65 -8.58
CA THR A 190 -15.85 -16.82 -7.79
C THR A 190 -15.03 -17.76 -8.67
N ALA A 191 -14.00 -18.41 -8.13
CA ALA A 191 -13.21 -19.42 -8.78
C ALA A 191 -12.99 -20.60 -7.81
N ALA A 192 -13.08 -21.82 -8.31
CA ALA A 192 -12.90 -23.02 -7.50
C ALA A 192 -11.44 -23.55 -7.50
N ASP A 193 -10.60 -23.01 -8.35
CA ASP A 193 -9.20 -23.38 -8.54
C ASP A 193 -8.37 -22.22 -9.06
N GLY A 194 -7.06 -22.38 -9.09
CA GLY A 194 -6.11 -21.34 -9.52
C GLY A 194 -6.21 -21.04 -11.02
N GLN A 195 -6.51 -22.05 -11.85
CA GLN A 195 -6.66 -21.85 -13.29
C GLN A 195 -7.88 -20.97 -13.60
N GLN A 196 -9.04 -21.26 -13.01
CA GLN A 196 -10.24 -20.42 -13.14
C GLN A 196 -9.98 -18.99 -12.62
N ALA A 197 -9.25 -18.86 -11.51
CA ALA A 197 -8.87 -17.55 -10.98
C ALA A 197 -8.03 -16.76 -11.98
N TRP A 198 -7.03 -17.41 -12.59
CA TRP A 198 -6.16 -16.79 -13.59
C TRP A 198 -6.92 -16.36 -14.85
N ASP A 199 -7.84 -17.19 -15.32
CA ASP A 199 -8.69 -16.88 -16.47
C ASP A 199 -9.59 -15.67 -16.19
N LYS A 200 -10.14 -15.58 -14.98
CA LYS A 200 -10.96 -14.42 -14.57
C LYS A 200 -10.15 -13.14 -14.44
N LEU A 201 -8.96 -13.19 -13.85
CA LEU A 201 -8.05 -12.05 -13.77
C LEU A 201 -7.63 -11.56 -15.15
N SER A 202 -7.47 -12.48 -16.12
CA SER A 202 -7.08 -12.10 -17.47
C SER A 202 -8.21 -11.42 -18.25
N ASN A 203 -9.47 -11.77 -17.97
CA ASN A 203 -10.63 -11.34 -18.75
C ASN A 203 -11.48 -10.25 -18.06
N HIS A 204 -11.34 -10.06 -16.76
CA HIS A 204 -12.17 -9.12 -15.97
C HIS A 204 -11.30 -8.14 -15.18
N GLU A 205 -11.87 -6.97 -14.88
CA GLU A 205 -11.30 -6.04 -13.90
C GLU A 205 -11.60 -6.56 -12.50
N VAL A 206 -10.56 -6.70 -11.66
CA VAL A 206 -10.64 -7.17 -10.28
C VAL A 206 -9.91 -6.16 -9.39
N ASP A 207 -10.62 -5.66 -8.38
CA ASP A 207 -10.07 -4.69 -7.44
C ASP A 207 -9.43 -5.34 -6.21
N MET A 208 -9.83 -6.58 -5.88
CA MET A 208 -9.30 -7.31 -4.73
C MET A 208 -9.53 -8.82 -4.86
N ILE A 209 -8.60 -9.59 -4.31
CA ILE A 209 -8.63 -11.06 -4.31
C ILE A 209 -8.70 -11.56 -2.88
N ILE A 210 -9.57 -12.55 -2.65
CA ILE A 210 -9.59 -13.38 -1.44
C ILE A 210 -9.32 -14.81 -1.89
N CYS A 211 -8.24 -15.41 -1.40
CA CYS A 211 -7.75 -16.69 -1.88
C CYS A 211 -7.52 -17.67 -0.73
N ASP A 212 -8.06 -18.87 -0.84
CA ASP A 212 -7.67 -19.96 0.04
C ASP A 212 -6.25 -20.46 -0.26
N VAL A 213 -5.58 -20.95 0.77
CA VAL A 213 -4.26 -21.60 0.64
C VAL A 213 -4.39 -22.96 -0.04
N MET A 214 -5.43 -23.72 0.32
CA MET A 214 -5.61 -25.10 -0.12
C MET A 214 -6.49 -25.16 -1.38
N LEU A 215 -5.87 -25.00 -2.56
CA LEU A 215 -6.56 -25.17 -3.84
C LEU A 215 -6.17 -26.51 -4.48
N PRO A 216 -7.02 -27.07 -5.34
CA PRO A 216 -6.80 -28.42 -5.88
C PRO A 216 -5.63 -28.52 -6.90
N ASP A 217 -5.31 -27.43 -7.58
CA ASP A 217 -4.35 -27.37 -8.68
C ASP A 217 -3.06 -26.64 -8.35
N ILE A 218 -3.11 -25.63 -7.49
CA ILE A 218 -1.96 -24.82 -7.08
C ILE A 218 -2.12 -24.39 -5.61
N ASN A 219 -1.01 -24.19 -4.91
CA ASN A 219 -1.06 -23.61 -3.58
C ASN A 219 -1.40 -22.11 -3.64
N GLY A 220 -2.32 -21.62 -2.79
CA GLY A 220 -2.74 -20.21 -2.78
C GLY A 220 -1.60 -19.22 -2.55
N TRP A 221 -0.55 -19.61 -1.82
CA TRP A 221 0.66 -18.77 -1.68
C TRP A 221 1.43 -18.65 -3.00
N GLU A 222 1.54 -19.75 -3.73
CA GLU A 222 2.18 -19.78 -5.05
C GLU A 222 1.38 -18.95 -6.06
N LEU A 223 0.05 -19.08 -6.05
CA LEU A 223 -0.84 -18.26 -6.85
C LEU A 223 -0.69 -16.77 -6.50
N CYS A 224 -0.62 -16.42 -5.21
CA CYS A 224 -0.37 -15.06 -4.75
C CYS A 224 0.97 -14.53 -5.26
N THR A 225 2.05 -15.29 -5.10
CA THR A 225 3.38 -14.95 -5.61
C THR A 225 3.36 -14.71 -7.12
N ARG A 226 2.67 -15.56 -7.88
CA ARG A 226 2.51 -15.41 -9.31
C ARG A 226 1.75 -14.14 -9.68
N ILE A 227 0.65 -13.83 -8.97
CA ILE A 227 -0.12 -12.58 -9.16
C ILE A 227 0.75 -11.36 -8.85
N LYS A 228 1.48 -11.39 -7.73
CA LYS A 228 2.33 -10.25 -7.28
C LYS A 228 3.59 -10.05 -8.13
N SER A 229 4.03 -11.09 -8.82
CA SER A 229 5.16 -11.01 -9.77
C SER A 229 4.73 -10.55 -11.16
N ASP A 230 3.45 -10.69 -11.53
CA ASP A 230 2.94 -10.28 -12.83
C ASP A 230 2.63 -8.78 -12.85
N LEU A 231 3.29 -8.04 -13.76
CA LEU A 231 3.10 -6.60 -13.89
C LEU A 231 1.66 -6.17 -14.16
N ARG A 232 0.83 -7.06 -14.70
CA ARG A 232 -0.58 -6.79 -14.99
C ARG A 232 -1.43 -6.76 -13.73
N PHE A 233 -1.08 -7.58 -12.71
CA PHE A 233 -1.95 -7.88 -11.56
C PHE A 233 -1.32 -7.52 -10.21
N ASN A 234 -0.02 -7.22 -10.15
CA ASN A 234 0.72 -6.99 -8.90
C ASN A 234 0.17 -5.83 -8.04
N HIS A 235 -0.63 -4.96 -8.62
CA HIS A 235 -1.29 -3.86 -7.91
C HIS A 235 -2.53 -4.31 -7.14
N ILE A 236 -3.11 -5.48 -7.48
CA ILE A 236 -4.35 -5.98 -6.87
C ILE A 236 -4.05 -6.48 -5.45
N PRO A 237 -4.72 -5.99 -4.42
CA PRO A 237 -4.55 -6.50 -3.06
C PRO A 237 -5.09 -7.93 -2.93
N VAL A 238 -4.36 -8.77 -2.18
CA VAL A 238 -4.67 -10.17 -1.95
C VAL A 238 -4.78 -10.46 -0.46
N ILE A 239 -5.91 -10.99 -0.03
CA ILE A 239 -6.08 -11.62 1.29
C ILE A 239 -5.98 -13.13 1.14
N ILE A 240 -5.14 -13.76 1.94
CA ILE A 240 -5.03 -15.22 2.02
C ILE A 240 -5.88 -15.75 3.18
N LEU A 241 -6.71 -16.77 2.90
CA LEU A 241 -7.42 -17.54 3.92
C LEU A 241 -6.60 -18.80 4.23
N THR A 242 -6.28 -19.07 5.49
CA THR A 242 -5.44 -20.22 5.87
C THR A 242 -6.07 -21.04 7.00
N ALA A 243 -6.00 -22.37 6.91
CA ALA A 243 -6.46 -23.26 7.98
C ALA A 243 -5.49 -23.36 9.16
N LYS A 244 -4.29 -22.79 9.04
CA LYS A 244 -3.24 -22.88 10.03
C LYS A 244 -2.96 -21.54 10.69
N ASN A 245 -2.84 -21.55 12.01
CA ASN A 245 -2.49 -20.37 12.82
C ASN A 245 -0.99 -20.34 13.16
N GLY A 246 -0.17 -21.15 12.49
CA GLY A 246 1.28 -21.22 12.73
C GLY A 246 2.00 -19.96 12.30
N ILE A 247 3.09 -19.65 12.98
CA ILE A 247 3.98 -18.53 12.63
C ILE A 247 4.53 -18.74 11.21
N ASP A 248 4.83 -19.98 10.83
CA ASP A 248 5.38 -20.34 9.51
C ASP A 248 4.41 -20.04 8.36
N ASP A 249 3.11 -20.27 8.57
CA ASP A 249 2.08 -19.99 7.55
C ASP A 249 1.85 -18.48 7.35
N ARG A 250 1.97 -17.72 8.44
CA ARG A 250 1.95 -16.26 8.40
C ARG A 250 3.16 -15.73 7.62
N ILE A 251 4.35 -16.31 7.86
CA ILE A 251 5.60 -16.01 7.13
C ILE A 251 5.39 -16.27 5.64
N ALA A 252 4.91 -17.45 5.28
CA ALA A 252 4.68 -17.81 3.89
C ALA A 252 3.69 -16.87 3.18
N SER A 253 2.64 -16.41 3.88
CA SER A 253 1.68 -15.45 3.32
C SER A 253 2.30 -14.09 3.01
N TYR A 254 3.18 -13.58 3.89
CA TYR A 254 3.87 -12.32 3.66
C TYR A 254 5.01 -12.45 2.65
N ASP A 255 5.74 -13.56 2.65
CA ASP A 255 6.77 -13.84 1.65
C ASP A 255 6.16 -13.98 0.24
N ALA A 256 4.93 -14.47 0.14
CA ALA A 256 4.14 -14.49 -1.08
C ALA A 256 3.66 -13.08 -1.53
N GLY A 257 3.86 -12.06 -0.70
CA GLY A 257 3.46 -10.68 -0.99
C GLY A 257 1.97 -10.39 -0.75
N ALA A 258 1.28 -11.20 0.05
CA ALA A 258 -0.12 -10.96 0.41
C ALA A 258 -0.27 -9.66 1.21
N ASP A 259 -1.36 -8.93 0.98
CA ASP A 259 -1.69 -7.68 1.68
C ASP A 259 -2.38 -7.94 3.02
N GLY A 260 -2.90 -9.16 3.21
CA GLY A 260 -3.48 -9.62 4.45
C GLY A 260 -3.63 -11.13 4.49
N TYR A 261 -3.85 -11.66 5.69
CA TYR A 261 -4.23 -13.05 5.89
C TYR A 261 -5.32 -13.13 6.95
N ILE A 262 -6.13 -14.19 6.89
CA ILE A 262 -7.18 -14.50 7.86
C ILE A 262 -7.16 -15.99 8.12
N ALA A 263 -7.08 -16.38 9.38
CA ALA A 263 -7.06 -17.78 9.77
C ALA A 263 -8.48 -18.38 9.80
N LYS A 264 -8.66 -19.58 9.25
CA LYS A 264 -9.87 -20.38 9.36
C LYS A 264 -9.84 -21.18 10.70
N PRO A 265 -10.94 -21.25 11.47
CA PRO A 265 -12.24 -20.63 11.22
C PRO A 265 -12.23 -19.14 11.55
N PHE A 266 -12.92 -18.34 10.74
CA PHE A 266 -13.06 -16.90 10.92
C PHE A 266 -14.53 -16.47 10.99
N GLU A 267 -14.76 -15.36 11.65
CA GLU A 267 -16.05 -14.70 11.59
C GLU A 267 -16.20 -13.91 10.28
N MET A 268 -17.34 -14.06 9.61
CA MET A 268 -17.60 -13.40 8.34
C MET A 268 -17.54 -11.86 8.46
N LYS A 269 -17.93 -11.32 9.63
CA LYS A 269 -17.84 -9.88 9.91
C LYS A 269 -16.38 -9.38 9.91
N VAL A 270 -15.45 -10.18 10.43
CA VAL A 270 -14.00 -9.84 10.44
C VAL A 270 -13.45 -9.83 9.02
N LEU A 271 -13.80 -10.82 8.20
CA LEU A 271 -13.42 -10.85 6.79
C LEU A 271 -13.97 -9.61 6.04
N PHE A 272 -15.27 -9.29 6.26
CA PHE A 272 -15.90 -8.13 5.64
C PHE A 272 -15.20 -6.81 6.02
N ALA A 273 -14.95 -6.60 7.31
CA ALA A 273 -14.26 -5.41 7.80
C ALA A 273 -12.84 -5.28 7.23
N ARG A 274 -12.10 -6.40 7.09
CA ARG A 274 -10.76 -6.41 6.51
C ARG A 274 -10.78 -6.05 5.02
N VAL A 275 -11.71 -6.61 4.27
CA VAL A 275 -11.93 -6.28 2.85
C VAL A 275 -12.26 -4.81 2.68
N ASP A 276 -13.21 -4.32 3.47
CA ASP A 276 -13.65 -2.92 3.41
C ASP A 276 -12.51 -1.94 3.71
N ASN A 277 -11.73 -2.22 4.74
CA ASN A 277 -10.59 -1.40 5.11
C ASN A 277 -9.51 -1.36 4.03
N LEU A 278 -9.17 -2.49 3.42
CA LEU A 278 -8.18 -2.54 2.35
C LEU A 278 -8.65 -1.78 1.10
N ILE A 279 -9.91 -1.98 0.69
CA ILE A 279 -10.48 -1.26 -0.47
C ILE A 279 -10.55 0.24 -0.17
N ARG A 280 -10.96 0.64 1.04
CA ARG A 280 -10.99 2.05 1.45
C ARG A 280 -9.61 2.68 1.42
N SER A 281 -8.60 2.03 1.99
CA SER A 281 -7.21 2.49 1.97
C SER A 281 -6.68 2.65 0.54
N PHE A 282 -7.11 1.76 -0.37
CA PHE A 282 -6.75 1.84 -1.77
C PHE A 282 -7.40 3.05 -2.47
N LYS A 283 -8.70 3.27 -2.23
CA LYS A 283 -9.43 4.44 -2.77
C LYS A 283 -8.91 5.76 -2.21
N MET A 284 -8.52 5.80 -0.93
CA MET A 284 -7.90 6.99 -0.33
C MET A 284 -6.55 7.33 -1.00
N ARG A 285 -5.70 6.35 -1.31
CA ARG A 285 -4.46 6.56 -2.06
C ARG A 285 -4.72 7.12 -3.47
N GLN A 286 -5.73 6.60 -4.16
CA GLN A 286 -6.15 7.14 -5.46
C GLN A 286 -6.61 8.59 -5.35
N ALA A 287 -7.41 8.92 -4.32
CA ALA A 287 -7.88 10.28 -4.09
C ALA A 287 -6.75 11.24 -3.74
N ALA A 288 -5.79 10.80 -2.91
CA ALA A 288 -4.60 11.57 -2.57
C ALA A 288 -3.74 11.86 -3.81
N PHE A 289 -3.50 10.84 -4.66
CA PHE A 289 -2.76 11.04 -5.92
C PHE A 289 -3.36 12.15 -6.80
N ARG A 290 -4.69 12.23 -6.86
CA ARG A 290 -5.39 13.26 -7.65
C ARG A 290 -5.23 14.66 -7.07
N LYS A 291 -5.25 14.80 -5.74
CA LYS A 291 -5.30 16.09 -5.04
C LYS A 291 -3.93 16.75 -4.84
N GLU A 292 -2.84 15.97 -4.76
CA GLU A 292 -1.51 16.53 -4.56
C GLU A 292 -1.08 17.39 -5.75
N GLU A 293 -0.62 18.62 -5.50
CA GLU A 293 -0.11 19.55 -6.51
C GLU A 293 1.24 19.13 -7.08
N ASP A 294 2.02 18.38 -6.33
CA ASP A 294 3.29 17.77 -6.76
C ASP A 294 3.20 16.25 -6.76
N VAL A 295 3.91 15.61 -7.70
CA VAL A 295 3.94 14.13 -7.81
C VAL A 295 4.95 13.55 -6.83
N ASN A 296 4.64 13.66 -5.55
CA ASN A 296 5.48 13.03 -4.52
C ASN A 296 5.01 11.60 -4.25
N LEU A 297 5.51 10.64 -5.03
CA LEU A 297 5.21 9.21 -4.86
C LEU A 297 5.77 8.61 -3.55
N GLU A 298 6.57 9.39 -2.80
CA GLU A 298 7.11 8.94 -1.51
C GLU A 298 6.07 9.01 -0.40
N THR A 299 5.18 10.00 -0.46
CA THR A 299 4.08 10.19 0.50
C THR A 299 2.94 9.18 0.30
N LEU A 300 2.79 8.61 -0.90
CA LEU A 300 1.63 7.81 -1.28
C LEU A 300 1.74 6.30 -0.98
N ALA A 301 2.78 5.85 -0.29
CA ALA A 301 2.95 4.47 0.22
C ALA A 301 2.64 3.35 -0.78
N TYR A 302 3.01 3.52 -2.06
CA TYR A 302 2.91 2.44 -3.04
C TYR A 302 3.97 1.35 -2.78
N PRO A 303 3.63 0.05 -3.00
CA PRO A 303 4.65 -1.00 -3.06
C PRO A 303 5.74 -0.66 -4.08
N SER A 304 6.98 -1.07 -3.81
CA SER A 304 8.16 -0.65 -4.59
C SER A 304 8.03 -0.88 -6.10
N ALA A 305 7.47 -2.02 -6.53
CA ALA A 305 7.27 -2.32 -7.95
C ALA A 305 6.25 -1.37 -8.61
N ASN A 306 5.19 -1.02 -7.88
CA ASN A 306 4.16 -0.10 -8.34
C ASN A 306 4.67 1.35 -8.36
N LYS A 307 5.49 1.73 -7.38
CA LYS A 307 6.18 3.03 -7.35
C LYS A 307 7.11 3.20 -8.55
N LEU A 308 7.95 2.19 -8.84
CA LEU A 308 8.84 2.19 -10.01
C LEU A 308 8.06 2.29 -11.32
N PHE A 309 6.94 1.58 -11.43
CA PHE A 309 6.07 1.67 -12.60
C PHE A 309 5.50 3.09 -12.79
N LEU A 310 4.96 3.72 -11.74
CA LEU A 310 4.48 5.10 -11.82
C LEU A 310 5.62 6.07 -12.13
N GLN A 311 6.78 5.93 -11.53
CA GLN A 311 7.96 6.74 -11.84
C GLN A 311 8.36 6.65 -13.30
N SER A 312 8.37 5.44 -13.87
CA SER A 312 8.70 5.22 -15.29
C SER A 312 7.70 5.88 -16.23
N ILE A 313 6.40 5.77 -15.92
CA ILE A 313 5.36 6.43 -16.73
C ILE A 313 5.45 7.95 -16.63
N ILE A 314 5.63 8.49 -15.43
CA ILE A 314 5.77 9.93 -15.23
C ILE A 314 7.00 10.45 -15.97
N ALA A 315 8.14 9.76 -15.87
CA ALA A 315 9.36 10.14 -16.58
C ALA A 315 9.16 10.12 -18.11
N SER A 316 8.44 9.10 -18.64
CA SER A 316 8.08 9.04 -20.07
C SER A 316 7.21 10.23 -20.48
N ILE A 317 6.18 10.57 -19.71
CA ILE A 317 5.32 11.74 -19.98
C ILE A 317 6.14 13.03 -19.94
N GLU A 318 7.06 13.17 -18.98
CA GLU A 318 7.91 14.35 -18.82
C GLU A 318 8.91 14.53 -19.97
N GLN A 319 9.43 13.46 -20.52
CA GLN A 319 10.29 13.52 -21.71
C GLN A 319 9.55 14.02 -22.97
N HIS A 320 8.23 13.82 -23.02
CA HIS A 320 7.38 14.20 -24.15
C HIS A 320 6.36 15.29 -23.76
N LEU A 321 6.70 16.11 -22.78
CA LEU A 321 5.78 17.09 -22.17
C LEU A 321 5.21 18.07 -23.19
N GLU A 322 6.06 18.55 -24.12
CA GLU A 322 5.71 19.54 -25.15
C GLU A 322 4.88 18.97 -26.30
N GLU A 323 4.84 17.64 -26.43
CA GLU A 323 4.11 16.98 -27.51
C GLU A 323 2.60 17.02 -27.23
N SER A 324 1.83 17.60 -28.18
CA SER A 324 0.37 17.67 -28.06
C SER A 324 -0.32 16.32 -28.32
N GLU A 325 0.33 15.43 -29.09
CA GLU A 325 -0.20 14.13 -29.52
C GLU A 325 0.42 12.93 -28.79
N PHE A 326 0.89 13.14 -27.54
CA PHE A 326 1.37 12.02 -26.74
C PHE A 326 0.20 11.14 -26.30
N ASP A 327 0.05 9.98 -26.93
CA ASP A 327 -1.09 9.10 -26.79
C ASP A 327 -0.79 7.81 -26.01
N LEU A 328 -1.86 7.05 -25.73
CA LEU A 328 -1.79 5.77 -25.02
C LEU A 328 -0.99 4.71 -25.83
N GLU A 329 -0.94 4.81 -27.15
CA GLU A 329 -0.24 3.86 -28.00
C GLU A 329 1.26 3.94 -27.78
N ARG A 330 1.79 5.16 -27.82
CA ARG A 330 3.21 5.43 -27.56
C ARG A 330 3.60 5.04 -26.15
N LEU A 331 2.80 5.47 -25.16
CA LEU A 331 3.05 5.12 -23.74
C LEU A 331 3.04 3.60 -23.54
N SER A 332 2.13 2.86 -24.18
CA SER A 332 2.09 1.40 -24.10
C SER A 332 3.32 0.74 -24.71
N GLY A 333 3.82 1.29 -25.83
CA GLY A 333 5.06 0.85 -26.47
C GLY A 333 6.28 1.05 -25.59
N GLU A 334 6.44 2.23 -24.99
CA GLU A 334 7.56 2.55 -24.09
C GLU A 334 7.54 1.70 -22.81
N MET A 335 6.35 1.38 -22.30
CA MET A 335 6.18 0.53 -21.12
C MET A 335 6.24 -0.97 -21.43
N ASN A 336 6.38 -1.38 -22.70
CA ASN A 336 6.32 -2.77 -23.16
C ASN A 336 5.05 -3.50 -22.67
N MET A 337 3.92 -2.82 -22.70
CA MET A 337 2.63 -3.33 -22.23
C MET A 337 1.55 -3.20 -23.32
N SER A 338 0.53 -4.08 -23.31
CA SER A 338 -0.65 -3.86 -24.14
C SER A 338 -1.43 -2.61 -23.65
N LYS A 339 -2.09 -1.92 -24.59
CA LYS A 339 -2.95 -0.75 -24.25
C LYS A 339 -3.98 -1.07 -23.18
N SER A 340 -4.59 -2.26 -23.23
CA SER A 340 -5.60 -2.70 -22.25
C SER A 340 -4.99 -2.95 -20.86
N THR A 341 -3.79 -3.52 -20.79
CA THR A 341 -3.06 -3.74 -19.55
C THR A 341 -2.66 -2.42 -18.91
N LEU A 342 -2.07 -1.52 -19.71
CA LEU A 342 -1.68 -0.19 -19.26
C LEU A 342 -2.89 0.61 -18.76
N TYR A 343 -4.00 0.57 -19.51
CA TYR A 343 -5.25 1.23 -19.10
C TYR A 343 -5.73 0.76 -17.74
N ARG A 344 -5.89 -0.57 -17.57
CA ARG A 344 -6.36 -1.16 -16.31
C ARG A 344 -5.44 -0.81 -15.15
N LYS A 345 -4.13 -0.90 -15.34
CA LYS A 345 -3.16 -0.64 -14.28
C LYS A 345 -3.12 0.82 -13.84
N ILE A 346 -3.09 1.77 -14.79
CA ILE A 346 -3.14 3.20 -14.46
C ILE A 346 -4.44 3.52 -13.72
N LYS A 347 -5.59 3.07 -14.24
CA LYS A 347 -6.91 3.29 -13.64
C LYS A 347 -6.98 2.70 -12.22
N ALA A 348 -6.51 1.47 -12.03
CA ALA A 348 -6.50 0.83 -10.72
C ALA A 348 -5.60 1.57 -9.73
N MET A 349 -4.42 2.04 -10.12
CA MET A 349 -3.47 2.68 -9.21
C MET A 349 -3.83 4.14 -8.88
N THR A 350 -4.34 4.88 -9.85
CA THR A 350 -4.57 6.35 -9.73
C THR A 350 -6.04 6.75 -9.76
N GLY A 351 -6.92 5.82 -10.15
CA GLY A 351 -8.34 6.08 -10.38
C GLY A 351 -8.61 6.98 -11.60
N LEU A 352 -7.60 7.29 -12.41
CA LEU A 352 -7.69 8.11 -13.61
C LEU A 352 -7.64 7.24 -14.86
N THR A 353 -8.33 7.67 -15.93
CA THR A 353 -8.06 7.10 -17.25
C THR A 353 -6.63 7.49 -17.68
N PRO A 354 -5.97 6.74 -18.59
CA PRO A 354 -4.63 7.11 -19.04
C PRO A 354 -4.54 8.52 -19.62
N LEU A 355 -5.57 8.97 -20.35
CA LEU A 355 -5.62 10.33 -20.88
C LEU A 355 -5.74 11.38 -19.77
N ASP A 356 -6.58 11.12 -18.78
CA ASP A 356 -6.72 12.02 -17.61
C ASP A 356 -5.44 12.00 -16.76
N PHE A 357 -4.78 10.84 -16.66
CA PHE A 357 -3.50 10.72 -15.97
C PHE A 357 -2.41 11.56 -16.64
N VAL A 358 -2.25 11.45 -17.96
CA VAL A 358 -1.30 12.28 -18.73
C VAL A 358 -1.63 13.76 -18.53
N ARG A 359 -2.92 14.12 -18.64
CA ARG A 359 -3.37 15.51 -18.42
C ARG A 359 -3.06 15.99 -17.00
N ASN A 360 -3.33 15.18 -15.97
CA ASN A 360 -3.03 15.50 -14.59
C ASN A 360 -1.53 15.74 -14.36
N ILE A 361 -0.64 14.91 -14.91
CA ILE A 361 0.81 15.11 -14.83
C ILE A 361 1.22 16.42 -15.51
N LYS A 362 0.71 16.68 -16.73
CA LYS A 362 0.96 17.95 -17.45
C LYS A 362 0.51 19.18 -16.64
N MET A 363 -0.65 19.09 -15.97
CA MET A 363 -1.17 20.18 -15.11
C MET A 363 -0.31 20.39 -13.87
N LYS A 364 0.15 19.33 -13.20
CA LYS A 364 1.06 19.41 -12.05
C LYS A 364 2.40 20.06 -12.45
N ARG A 365 2.92 19.72 -13.62
CA ARG A 365 4.12 20.39 -14.16
C ARG A 365 3.87 21.87 -14.47
N ALA A 366 2.69 22.19 -15.02
CA ALA A 366 2.30 23.59 -15.23
C ALA A 366 2.27 24.39 -13.92
N CYS A 367 1.76 23.82 -12.82
CA CYS A 367 1.81 24.47 -11.50
C CYS A 367 3.24 24.85 -11.10
N MET A 368 4.19 23.92 -11.24
CA MET A 368 5.60 24.19 -10.91
C MET A 368 6.19 25.31 -11.78
N MET A 369 5.92 25.32 -13.09
CA MET A 369 6.37 26.35 -14.02
C MET A 369 5.73 27.72 -13.71
N LEU A 370 4.44 27.74 -13.37
CA LEU A 370 3.72 28.95 -12.97
C LEU A 370 4.30 29.57 -11.67
N LEU A 371 4.68 28.73 -10.70
CA LEU A 371 5.31 29.18 -9.45
C LEU A 371 6.73 29.71 -9.65
N ALA A 372 7.48 29.17 -10.62
CA ALA A 372 8.81 29.67 -10.99
C ALA A 372 8.78 31.09 -11.62
N ARG A 373 7.63 31.52 -12.18
CA ARG A 373 7.39 32.85 -12.75
C ARG A 373 8.38 33.29 -13.84
N THR A 374 9.02 32.35 -14.49
CA THR A 374 9.99 32.63 -15.57
C THR A 374 9.34 32.73 -16.93
N GLN A 375 8.07 32.33 -17.06
CA GLN A 375 7.32 32.21 -18.30
C GLN A 375 5.92 32.81 -18.17
N THR A 376 5.39 33.26 -19.27
CA THR A 376 3.98 33.70 -19.37
C THR A 376 3.05 32.47 -19.33
N ILE A 377 1.77 32.68 -19.00
CA ILE A 377 0.76 31.61 -18.96
C ILE A 377 0.65 30.91 -20.32
N SER A 378 0.79 31.63 -21.43
CA SER A 378 0.75 31.07 -22.77
C SER A 378 1.98 30.22 -23.07
N GLU A 379 3.17 30.66 -22.65
CA GLU A 379 4.41 29.88 -22.78
C GLU A 379 4.35 28.61 -21.96
N VAL A 380 3.84 28.68 -20.71
CA VAL A 380 3.61 27.48 -19.88
C VAL A 380 2.64 26.52 -20.57
N ALA A 381 1.53 27.03 -21.13
CA ALA A 381 0.57 26.19 -21.85
C ALA A 381 1.23 25.41 -22.99
N TYR A 382 2.06 26.06 -23.78
CA TYR A 382 2.80 25.42 -24.89
C TYR A 382 3.87 24.43 -24.35
N ALA A 383 4.61 24.81 -23.32
CA ALA A 383 5.65 23.98 -22.71
C ALA A 383 5.10 22.67 -22.11
N VAL A 384 3.83 22.66 -21.69
CA VAL A 384 3.16 21.42 -21.22
C VAL A 384 2.31 20.76 -22.34
N GLY A 385 2.52 21.15 -23.60
CA GLY A 385 1.96 20.48 -24.77
C GLY A 385 0.50 20.79 -25.06
N PHE A 386 -0.01 21.96 -24.63
CA PHE A 386 -1.32 22.45 -25.06
C PHE A 386 -1.19 23.35 -26.28
N SER A 387 -1.82 22.98 -27.37
CA SER A 387 -1.84 23.79 -28.59
C SER A 387 -2.69 25.08 -28.47
N ASN A 388 -3.57 25.16 -27.45
CA ASN A 388 -4.44 26.30 -27.24
C ASN A 388 -4.42 26.77 -25.76
N PRO A 389 -3.84 27.96 -25.45
CA PRO A 389 -3.78 28.49 -24.09
C PRO A 389 -5.15 28.75 -23.43
N LYS A 390 -6.21 29.02 -24.22
CA LYS A 390 -7.57 29.15 -23.67
C LYS A 390 -8.11 27.80 -23.18
N TYR A 391 -7.84 26.75 -23.94
CA TYR A 391 -8.22 25.39 -23.53
C TYR A 391 -7.41 24.93 -22.30
N PHE A 392 -6.11 25.23 -22.27
CA PHE A 392 -5.28 25.01 -21.07
C PHE A 392 -5.88 25.71 -19.83
N THR A 393 -6.22 27.01 -19.95
CA THR A 393 -6.82 27.76 -18.81
C THR A 393 -8.12 27.13 -18.34
N LYS A 394 -8.96 26.62 -19.24
CA LYS A 394 -10.20 25.90 -18.91
C LYS A 394 -9.89 24.62 -18.12
N CYS A 395 -9.02 23.76 -18.65
CA CYS A 395 -8.62 22.53 -17.99
C CYS A 395 -7.96 22.76 -16.63
N PHE A 396 -7.11 23.78 -16.53
CA PHE A 396 -6.46 24.15 -15.27
C PHE A 396 -7.49 24.56 -14.20
N LYS A 397 -8.50 25.36 -14.60
CA LYS A 397 -9.59 25.76 -13.71
C LYS A 397 -10.48 24.57 -13.28
N GLU A 398 -10.73 23.63 -14.18
CA GLU A 398 -11.47 22.39 -13.87
C GLU A 398 -10.71 21.52 -12.85
N GLU A 399 -9.38 21.45 -12.95
CA GLU A 399 -8.53 20.62 -12.08
C GLU A 399 -8.30 21.25 -10.70
N PHE A 400 -7.98 22.56 -10.66
CA PHE A 400 -7.56 23.25 -9.43
C PHE A 400 -8.59 24.24 -8.87
N GLY A 401 -9.76 24.38 -9.50
CA GLY A 401 -10.82 25.28 -9.07
C GLY A 401 -10.55 26.78 -9.32
N MET A 402 -9.35 27.14 -9.81
CA MET A 402 -8.91 28.52 -10.08
C MET A 402 -8.15 28.62 -11.39
N THR A 403 -8.10 29.83 -11.97
CA THR A 403 -7.33 30.09 -13.20
C THR A 403 -5.82 30.09 -12.92
N PRO A 404 -4.95 29.86 -13.94
CA PRO A 404 -3.49 29.95 -13.78
C PRO A 404 -3.02 31.30 -13.20
N THR A 405 -3.70 32.38 -13.53
CA THR A 405 -3.39 33.73 -12.98
C THR A 405 -3.72 33.84 -11.48
N GLU A 406 -4.90 33.36 -11.09
CA GLU A 406 -5.31 33.32 -9.69
C GLU A 406 -4.39 32.39 -8.88
N TYR A 407 -3.97 31.27 -9.45
CA TYR A 407 -3.02 30.33 -8.84
C TYR A 407 -1.66 31.00 -8.57
N GLN A 408 -1.10 31.72 -9.54
CA GLN A 408 0.14 32.48 -9.35
C GLN A 408 0.01 33.58 -8.27
N GLN A 409 -1.18 34.19 -8.14
CA GLN A 409 -1.43 35.22 -7.16
C GLN A 409 -1.61 34.64 -5.75
N SER A 410 -2.32 33.55 -5.60
CA SER A 410 -2.57 32.90 -4.29
C SER A 410 -1.31 32.35 -3.63
N HIS A 411 -0.28 32.01 -4.41
CA HIS A 411 1.01 31.50 -3.93
C HIS A 411 2.10 32.59 -3.87
N ILE A 412 1.72 33.87 -3.78
CA ILE A 412 2.68 34.93 -3.42
C ILE A 412 2.97 34.77 -1.92
N LYS A 413 4.12 34.17 -1.57
CA LYS A 413 4.66 34.36 -0.21
C LYS A 413 4.95 35.84 -0.02
N VAL A 414 4.19 36.51 0.87
CA VAL A 414 4.51 37.83 1.42
C VAL A 414 5.78 37.72 2.26
#